data_5d570236b066c3c6478837c49254f53f
#
_entry.id   5d570236b066c3c6478837c49254f53f
#
_cell.length_a   1.000
_cell.length_b   1.000
_cell.length_c   1.000
_cell.angle_alpha   90.00
_cell.angle_beta   90.00
_cell.angle_gamma   90.00
#
_symmetry.space_group_name_H-M   'P 1'
#
loop_
_entity.id
_entity.type
_entity.pdbx_description
1 polymer ?
#
loop_
_entity_poly.entity_id
_entity_poly.type
_entity_poly.pdbx_seq_one_letter_code
_entity_poly.pdbx_strand_id
1 'polypeptide(L)'
;MGEHEYENLWEYFKPSAQLEHAIKQLSIDAYCAVRGTGYGRIDIRMDKATGKMYVLEVNSQCGLSEDENHTSIGAMVRLGNEKFSDMLGAIIENALQTKLKYIKAAKFINK
;
A
#
# COMPACT_ATOMS: atom_id res chain seq x y z
N MET A 1 -19.49 -11.97 22.65
CA MET A 1 -18.26 -12.27 21.92
C MET A 1 -17.13 -11.37 22.43
N GLY A 2 -16.06 -11.95 22.96
CA GLY A 2 -14.90 -11.22 23.44
C GLY A 2 -13.97 -10.82 22.29
N GLU A 3 -13.11 -9.82 22.52
CA GLU A 3 -12.12 -9.36 21.54
C GLU A 3 -11.22 -10.50 21.04
N HIS A 4 -10.94 -11.51 21.87
CA HIS A 4 -10.10 -12.65 21.51
C HIS A 4 -10.69 -13.58 20.45
N GLU A 5 -12.00 -13.59 20.24
CA GLU A 5 -12.63 -14.40 19.20
C GLU A 5 -12.40 -13.83 17.80
N TYR A 6 -12.24 -12.51 17.67
CA TYR A 6 -11.95 -11.86 16.41
C TYR A 6 -10.48 -11.98 15.99
N GLU A 7 -9.56 -12.06 16.94
CA GLU A 7 -8.13 -12.19 16.68
C GLU A 7 -7.76 -13.48 15.94
N ASN A 8 -8.63 -14.52 16.03
CA ASN A 8 -8.42 -15.81 15.40
C ASN A 8 -9.12 -15.97 14.04
N LEU A 9 -9.82 -14.92 13.54
CA LEU A 9 -10.57 -15.00 12.30
C LEU A 9 -9.70 -14.81 11.05
N TRP A 10 -8.52 -14.24 11.19
CA TRP A 10 -7.59 -14.03 10.08
C TRP A 10 -6.16 -14.18 10.54
N GLU A 11 -5.31 -14.46 9.60
CA GLU A 11 -3.87 -14.58 9.81
C GLU A 11 -3.14 -13.84 8.70
N TYR A 12 -2.13 -13.06 9.07
CA TYR A 12 -1.26 -12.42 8.10
C TYR A 12 -0.09 -13.35 7.77
N PHE A 13 0.13 -13.60 6.50
CA PHE A 13 1.25 -14.41 6.04
C PHE A 13 1.85 -13.83 4.76
N LYS A 14 3.13 -14.15 4.53
CA LYS A 14 3.81 -13.74 3.32
C LYS A 14 3.49 -14.73 2.19
N PRO A 15 3.03 -14.24 1.02
CA PRO A 15 2.78 -15.12 -0.13
C PRO A 15 4.09 -15.65 -0.72
N SER A 16 3.98 -16.63 -1.62
CA SER A 16 5.12 -17.08 -2.43
C SER A 16 5.70 -15.92 -3.24
N ALA A 17 6.99 -16.01 -3.61
CA ALA A 17 7.63 -14.96 -4.39
C ALA A 17 6.91 -14.68 -5.71
N GLN A 18 6.41 -15.72 -6.38
CA GLN A 18 5.67 -15.60 -7.63
C GLN A 18 4.34 -14.86 -7.43
N LEU A 19 3.58 -15.22 -6.40
CA LEU A 19 2.32 -14.56 -6.09
C LEU A 19 2.53 -13.11 -5.64
N GLU A 20 3.56 -12.87 -4.83
CA GLU A 20 3.94 -11.52 -4.40
C GLU A 20 4.22 -10.61 -5.60
N HIS A 21 4.98 -11.10 -6.58
CA HIS A 21 5.26 -10.34 -7.80
C HIS A 21 3.98 -9.99 -8.56
N ALA A 22 3.07 -10.94 -8.73
CA ALA A 22 1.79 -10.72 -9.41
C ALA A 22 0.90 -9.72 -8.65
N ILE A 23 0.84 -9.82 -7.33
CA ILE A 23 0.09 -8.88 -6.47
C ILE A 23 0.66 -7.47 -6.60
N LYS A 24 1.96 -7.30 -6.54
CA LYS A 24 2.63 -6.00 -6.67
C LYS A 24 2.33 -5.37 -8.03
N GLN A 25 2.43 -6.14 -9.10
CA GLN A 25 2.16 -5.63 -10.44
C GLN A 25 0.71 -5.19 -10.59
N LEU A 26 -0.24 -6.01 -10.13
CA LEU A 26 -1.66 -5.67 -10.16
C LEU A 26 -1.95 -4.41 -9.34
N SER A 27 -1.33 -4.28 -8.17
CA SER A 27 -1.50 -3.12 -7.30
C SER A 27 -1.00 -1.84 -7.95
N ILE A 28 0.17 -1.88 -8.58
CA ILE A 28 0.72 -0.73 -9.30
C ILE A 28 -0.17 -0.34 -10.48
N ASP A 29 -0.60 -1.30 -11.27
CA ASP A 29 -1.47 -1.08 -12.42
C ASP A 29 -2.81 -0.46 -12.00
N ALA A 30 -3.42 -0.95 -10.92
CA ALA A 30 -4.68 -0.43 -10.39
C ALA A 30 -4.51 1.02 -9.88
N TYR A 31 -3.42 1.29 -9.17
CA TYR A 31 -3.16 2.62 -8.62
C TYR A 31 -2.89 3.64 -9.73
N CYS A 32 -2.14 3.24 -10.74
CA CYS A 32 -1.90 4.07 -11.93
C CYS A 32 -3.18 4.32 -12.72
N ALA A 33 -4.05 3.31 -12.85
CA ALA A 33 -5.32 3.43 -13.58
C ALA A 33 -6.24 4.49 -12.98
N VAL A 34 -6.22 4.67 -11.66
CA VAL A 34 -6.99 5.72 -10.98
C VAL A 34 -6.19 7.03 -10.79
N ARG A 35 -5.01 7.12 -11.41
CA ARG A 35 -4.10 8.26 -11.29
C ARG A 35 -3.69 8.57 -9.85
N GLY A 36 -3.45 7.51 -9.08
CA GLY A 36 -3.01 7.63 -7.69
C GLY A 36 -1.65 8.31 -7.58
N THR A 37 -1.48 9.09 -6.52
CA THR A 37 -0.23 9.77 -6.18
C THR A 37 0.11 9.53 -4.72
N GLY A 38 1.39 9.67 -4.36
CA GLY A 38 1.85 9.45 -3.00
C GLY A 38 1.75 7.98 -2.61
N TYR A 39 0.92 7.69 -1.62
CA TYR A 39 0.77 6.34 -1.10
C TYR A 39 -0.69 5.90 -1.06
N GLY A 40 -0.89 4.60 -1.06
CA GLY A 40 -2.22 4.01 -0.98
C GLY A 40 -2.15 2.53 -0.62
N ARG A 41 -3.30 1.92 -0.41
CA ARG A 41 -3.43 0.48 -0.19
C ARG A 41 -4.46 -0.07 -1.19
N ILE A 42 -4.10 -1.16 -1.82
CA ILE A 42 -4.96 -1.84 -2.78
C ILE A 42 -5.48 -3.11 -2.12
N ASP A 43 -6.79 -3.27 -2.05
CA ASP A 43 -7.43 -4.46 -1.50
C ASP A 43 -7.77 -5.41 -2.65
N ILE A 44 -7.22 -6.63 -2.58
CA ILE A 44 -7.31 -7.64 -3.62
C ILE A 44 -7.90 -8.93 -3.04
N ARG A 45 -8.81 -9.56 -3.79
CA ARG A 45 -9.27 -10.92 -3.50
C ARG A 45 -8.82 -11.86 -4.60
N MET A 46 -8.46 -13.07 -4.23
CA MET A 46 -8.11 -14.13 -5.17
C MET A 46 -9.14 -15.23 -5.09
N ASP A 47 -9.64 -15.66 -6.26
CA ASP A 47 -10.49 -16.84 -6.36
C ASP A 47 -9.65 -18.09 -6.11
N LYS A 48 -10.00 -18.84 -5.08
CA LYS A 48 -9.25 -20.03 -4.68
C LYS A 48 -9.25 -21.12 -5.76
N ALA A 49 -10.35 -21.25 -6.51
CA ALA A 49 -10.49 -22.29 -7.52
C ALA A 49 -9.71 -21.98 -8.80
N THR A 50 -9.69 -20.71 -9.24
CA THR A 50 -9.10 -20.30 -10.51
C THR A 50 -7.76 -19.60 -10.35
N GLY A 51 -7.43 -19.10 -9.15
CA GLY A 51 -6.27 -18.26 -8.91
C GLY A 51 -6.40 -16.83 -9.46
N LYS A 52 -7.56 -16.49 -9.99
CA LYS A 52 -7.80 -15.17 -10.57
C LYS A 52 -7.91 -14.12 -9.47
N MET A 53 -7.23 -12.98 -9.65
CA MET A 53 -7.22 -11.87 -8.72
C MET A 53 -8.16 -10.76 -9.16
N TYR A 54 -8.83 -10.14 -8.18
CA TYR A 54 -9.75 -9.04 -8.38
C TYR A 54 -9.41 -7.90 -7.45
N VAL A 55 -9.28 -6.69 -7.98
CA VAL A 55 -9.14 -5.49 -7.17
C VAL A 55 -10.53 -5.11 -6.64
N LEU A 56 -10.67 -5.06 -5.32
CA LEU A 56 -11.92 -4.68 -4.67
C LEU A 56 -11.99 -3.18 -4.40
N GLU A 57 -10.87 -2.61 -3.98
CA GLU A 57 -10.84 -1.22 -3.55
C GLU A 57 -9.44 -0.64 -3.69
N VAL A 58 -9.38 0.63 -4.06
CA VAL A 58 -8.17 1.42 -4.08
C VAL A 58 -8.30 2.51 -3.01
N ASN A 59 -7.51 2.42 -1.95
CA ASN A 59 -7.53 3.37 -0.84
C ASN A 59 -6.35 4.32 -0.94
N SER A 60 -6.57 5.50 -1.52
CA SER A 60 -5.56 6.55 -1.48
C SER A 60 -5.49 7.16 -0.08
N GLN A 61 -4.29 7.49 0.37
CA GLN A 61 -4.05 8.02 1.72
C GLN A 61 -4.65 7.12 2.81
N CYS A 62 -4.41 5.81 2.70
CA CYS A 62 -4.88 4.83 3.68
C CYS A 62 -4.32 5.13 5.07
N GLY A 63 -4.97 4.58 6.09
CA GLY A 63 -4.47 4.67 7.46
C GLY A 63 -3.07 4.07 7.59
N LEU A 64 -2.19 4.77 8.29
CA LEU A 64 -0.82 4.34 8.54
C LEU A 64 -0.65 4.10 10.03
N SER A 65 -0.45 2.85 10.42
CA SER A 65 -0.14 2.47 11.80
C SER A 65 0.74 1.24 11.80
N GLU A 66 1.68 1.21 12.73
CA GLU A 66 2.49 0.03 12.99
C GLU A 66 1.68 -1.05 13.70
N ASP A 67 0.61 -0.66 14.39
CA ASP A 67 -0.30 -1.55 15.09
C ASP A 67 -1.17 -2.33 14.10
N GLU A 68 -0.94 -3.65 14.05
CA GLU A 68 -1.64 -4.55 13.14
C GLU A 68 -3.12 -4.73 13.46
N ASN A 69 -3.57 -4.30 14.64
CA ASN A 69 -4.99 -4.29 15.01
C ASN A 69 -5.74 -3.09 14.43
N HIS A 70 -5.02 -2.02 14.07
CA HIS A 70 -5.61 -0.81 13.49
C HIS A 70 -5.56 -0.81 11.97
N THR A 71 -4.42 -1.22 11.37
CA THR A 71 -4.27 -1.28 9.92
C THR A 71 -3.48 -2.51 9.50
N SER A 72 -3.67 -2.97 8.27
CA SER A 72 -2.87 -4.03 7.68
C SER A 72 -1.46 -3.58 7.27
N ILE A 73 -1.20 -2.28 7.24
CA ILE A 73 0.09 -1.73 6.81
C ILE A 73 1.23 -2.21 7.71
N GLY A 74 1.01 -2.25 9.03
CA GLY A 74 2.01 -2.74 9.97
C GLY A 74 2.42 -4.19 9.68
N ALA A 75 1.45 -5.05 9.37
CA ALA A 75 1.70 -6.44 8.99
C ALA A 75 2.47 -6.53 7.68
N MET A 76 2.12 -5.72 6.67
CA MET A 76 2.82 -5.70 5.39
C MET A 76 4.29 -5.32 5.54
N VAL A 77 4.57 -4.30 6.32
CA VAL A 77 5.94 -3.84 6.59
C VAL A 77 6.75 -4.92 7.31
N ARG A 78 6.17 -5.51 8.35
CA ARG A 78 6.82 -6.60 9.11
C ARG A 78 7.13 -7.82 8.22
N LEU A 79 6.15 -8.27 7.45
CA LEU A 79 6.31 -9.43 6.57
C LEU A 79 7.25 -9.17 5.41
N GLY A 80 7.39 -7.92 4.98
CA GLY A 80 8.36 -7.49 3.97
C GLY A 80 9.77 -7.27 4.50
N ASN A 81 10.02 -7.49 5.80
CA ASN A 81 11.29 -7.22 6.46
C ASN A 81 11.75 -5.76 6.34
N GLU A 82 10.80 -4.84 6.30
CA GLU A 82 11.08 -3.40 6.24
C GLU A 82 10.81 -2.75 7.58
N LYS A 83 11.39 -1.57 7.79
CA LYS A 83 11.11 -0.75 8.96
C LYS A 83 9.96 0.21 8.65
N PHE A 84 9.04 0.35 9.58
CA PHE A 84 7.93 1.29 9.45
C PHE A 84 8.44 2.73 9.24
N SER A 85 9.49 3.11 9.96
CA SER A 85 10.12 4.43 9.81
C SER A 85 10.69 4.67 8.41
N ASP A 86 11.23 3.63 7.76
CA ASP A 86 11.76 3.75 6.40
C ASP A 86 10.63 3.96 5.38
N MET A 87 9.50 3.29 5.57
CA MET A 87 8.31 3.51 4.74
C MET A 87 7.80 4.95 4.89
N LEU A 88 7.68 5.46 6.12
CA LEU A 88 7.29 6.85 6.37
C LEU A 88 8.27 7.84 5.73
N GLY A 89 9.57 7.57 5.85
CA GLY A 89 10.60 8.37 5.21
C GLY A 89 10.46 8.44 3.70
N ALA A 90 10.16 7.30 3.06
CA ALA A 90 9.93 7.24 1.61
C ALA A 90 8.71 8.07 1.19
N ILE A 91 7.63 8.02 1.96
CA ILE A 91 6.42 8.83 1.70
C ILE A 91 6.74 10.32 1.77
N ILE A 92 7.48 10.74 2.81
CA ILE A 92 7.87 12.14 3.00
C ILE A 92 8.78 12.60 1.86
N GLU A 93 9.79 11.81 1.51
CA GLU A 93 10.71 12.13 0.41
C GLU A 93 9.98 12.28 -0.92
N ASN A 94 9.05 11.39 -1.23
CA ASN A 94 8.23 11.48 -2.44
C ASN A 94 7.42 12.77 -2.47
N ALA A 95 6.80 13.15 -1.36
CA ALA A 95 6.03 14.39 -1.24
C ALA A 95 6.90 15.62 -1.45
N LEU A 96 8.12 15.64 -0.89
CA LEU A 96 9.06 16.74 -1.06
C LEU A 96 9.54 16.87 -2.50
N GLN A 97 9.85 15.78 -3.17
CA GLN A 97 10.25 15.80 -4.59
C GLN A 97 9.14 16.32 -5.48
N THR A 98 7.90 15.92 -5.24
CA THR A 98 6.72 16.41 -5.96
C THR A 98 6.56 17.92 -5.77
N LYS A 99 6.70 18.42 -4.54
CA LYS A 99 6.66 19.85 -4.24
C LYS A 99 7.74 20.62 -4.97
N LEU A 100 8.96 20.11 -5.00
CA LEU A 100 10.08 20.75 -5.73
C LEU A 100 9.81 20.84 -7.23
N LYS A 101 9.20 19.83 -7.84
CA LYS A 101 8.81 19.87 -9.25
C LYS A 101 7.81 20.99 -9.53
N TYR A 102 6.82 21.17 -8.67
CA TYR A 102 5.84 22.25 -8.80
C TYR A 102 6.48 23.64 -8.65
N ILE A 103 7.40 23.80 -7.71
CA ILE A 103 8.13 25.06 -7.52
C ILE A 103 8.95 25.40 -8.75
N LYS A 104 9.66 24.45 -9.34
CA LYS A 104 10.44 24.65 -10.57
C LYS A 104 9.55 25.02 -11.75
N ALA A 105 8.42 24.37 -11.92
CA ALA A 105 7.45 24.66 -12.96
C ALA A 105 6.89 26.08 -12.81
N ALA A 106 6.51 26.49 -11.59
CA ALA A 106 6.01 27.83 -11.31
C ALA A 106 7.05 28.91 -11.63
N LYS A 107 8.31 28.69 -11.27
CA LYS A 107 9.41 29.61 -11.60
C LYS A 107 9.63 29.73 -13.11
N PHE A 108 9.48 28.64 -13.85
CA PHE A 108 9.60 28.66 -15.31
C PHE A 108 8.47 29.45 -15.96
N ILE A 109 7.24 29.28 -15.50
CA ILE A 109 6.06 30.00 -16.03
C ILE A 109 6.13 31.50 -15.76
N ASN A 110 6.68 31.89 -14.59
CA ASN A 110 6.75 33.32 -14.19
C ASN A 110 7.99 34.04 -14.67
N LYS A 111 8.78 33.42 -15.54
CA LYS A 111 9.86 34.10 -16.25
C LYS A 111 9.27 34.89 -17.42
#